data_3b45ac2fd73fbecd77322b6ed5eda8b1
#
_entry.id   3b45ac2fd73fbecd77322b6ed5eda8b1
#
_cell.length_a   1.000
_cell.length_b   1.000
_cell.length_c   1.000
_cell.angle_alpha   90.00
_cell.angle_beta   90.00
_cell.angle_gamma   90.00
#
_symmetry.space_group_name_H-M   'P 1'
#
loop_
_entity.id
_entity.type
_entity.pdbx_description
1 polymer ?
#
loop_
_entity_poly.entity_id
_entity_poly.type
_entity_poly.pdbx_seq_one_letter_code
_entity_poly.pdbx_strand_id
1 'polypeptide(L)'
;DEEVTWCGDLVWNGMFPNYMDAVPSRLSKAVRALHADQRFLYVPGHGPLANTSDMMRYISVIDGLEETARAAVREGWTAEEAGNRHQIPRNLGEWTLFNPSYFQRAVEAWMQEWDTEG
;
A
#
# COMPACT_ATOMS: atom_id res chain seq x y z
N ASP A 1 16.63 19.72 2.15
CA ASP A 1 15.58 20.72 2.15
C ASP A 1 14.43 20.30 3.05
N GLU A 2 13.96 21.24 3.90
CA GLU A 2 12.92 20.92 4.88
C GLU A 2 11.56 20.59 4.25
N GLU A 3 11.33 21.02 3.02
CA GLU A 3 10.06 20.84 2.34
C GLU A 3 10.00 19.58 1.49
N VAL A 4 11.09 18.84 1.40
CA VAL A 4 11.18 17.64 0.56
C VAL A 4 11.52 16.44 1.43
N THR A 5 10.77 15.35 1.26
CA THR A 5 11.00 14.09 1.96
C THR A 5 11.32 12.99 0.95
N TRP A 6 12.44 12.31 1.16
CA TRP A 6 12.87 11.18 0.35
C TRP A 6 12.25 9.91 0.93
N CYS A 7 11.35 9.28 0.20
CA CYS A 7 10.58 8.14 0.69
C CYS A 7 11.15 6.78 0.27
N GLY A 8 11.94 6.76 -0.80
CA GLY A 8 12.44 5.49 -1.34
C GLY A 8 11.29 4.55 -1.69
N ASP A 9 11.50 3.26 -1.53
CA ASP A 9 10.51 2.25 -1.87
C ASP A 9 9.32 2.17 -0.92
N LEU A 10 9.27 3.02 0.13
CA LEU A 10 8.09 3.11 0.99
C LEU A 10 6.89 3.68 0.26
N VAL A 11 7.12 4.50 -0.76
CA VAL A 11 6.03 5.13 -1.53
C VAL A 11 6.23 4.89 -3.01
N TRP A 12 5.19 4.39 -3.67
CA TRP A 12 5.14 4.16 -5.12
C TRP A 12 3.97 4.99 -5.66
N ASN A 13 4.27 6.22 -6.08
CA ASN A 13 3.21 7.15 -6.48
C ASN A 13 2.54 6.71 -7.79
N GLY A 14 1.22 6.53 -7.74
CA GLY A 14 0.45 6.07 -8.89
C GLY A 14 0.63 4.60 -9.22
N MET A 15 1.32 3.84 -8.37
CA MET A 15 1.64 2.44 -8.60
C MET A 15 1.36 1.64 -7.34
N PHE A 16 0.74 0.47 -7.49
CA PHE A 16 0.54 -0.41 -6.34
C PHE A 16 1.89 -1.01 -5.93
N PRO A 17 2.25 -0.95 -4.63
CA PRO A 17 3.58 -1.39 -4.19
C PRO A 17 3.75 -2.91 -4.20
N ASN A 18 5.00 -3.34 -4.26
CA ASN A 18 5.36 -4.74 -4.11
C ASN A 18 5.52 -5.06 -2.62
N TYR A 19 4.76 -6.03 -2.13
CA TYR A 19 4.78 -6.43 -0.72
C TYR A 19 5.72 -7.62 -0.45
N MET A 20 6.48 -8.07 -1.45
CA MET A 20 7.24 -9.33 -1.34
C MET A 20 8.12 -9.41 -0.09
N ASP A 21 8.85 -8.35 0.22
CA ASP A 21 9.75 -8.30 1.38
C ASP A 21 9.24 -7.36 2.47
N ALA A 22 7.98 -6.95 2.40
CA ALA A 22 7.43 -5.98 3.33
C ALA A 22 6.75 -6.65 4.51
N VAL A 23 6.81 -5.98 5.67
CA VAL A 23 5.92 -6.27 6.78
C VAL A 23 4.80 -5.24 6.68
N PRO A 24 3.58 -5.64 6.29
CA PRO A 24 2.52 -4.68 5.93
C PRO A 24 2.21 -3.63 6.99
N SER A 25 2.14 -4.01 8.26
CA SER A 25 1.84 -3.05 9.32
C SER A 25 2.95 -2.01 9.47
N ARG A 26 4.20 -2.40 9.26
CA ARG A 26 5.34 -1.48 9.31
C ARG A 26 5.33 -0.53 8.12
N LEU A 27 4.98 -1.03 6.93
CA LEU A 27 4.83 -0.18 5.75
C LEU A 27 3.76 0.87 6.00
N SER A 28 2.59 0.45 6.50
CA SER A 28 1.49 1.37 6.79
C SER A 28 1.90 2.44 7.81
N LYS A 29 2.56 2.05 8.90
CA LYS A 29 3.03 2.98 9.92
C LYS A 29 4.07 3.95 9.38
N ALA A 30 5.02 3.44 8.58
CA ALA A 30 6.09 4.27 8.02
C ALA A 30 5.53 5.31 7.06
N VAL A 31 4.60 4.94 6.18
CA VAL A 31 3.99 5.86 5.23
C VAL A 31 3.18 6.93 5.96
N ARG A 32 2.43 6.55 7.01
CA ARG A 32 1.67 7.51 7.82
C ARG A 32 2.59 8.48 8.56
N ALA A 33 3.74 8.00 9.05
CA ALA A 33 4.72 8.84 9.72
C ALA A 33 5.31 9.87 8.75
N LEU A 34 5.60 9.45 7.52
CA LEU A 34 6.07 10.37 6.48
C LEU A 34 5.01 11.43 6.17
N HIS A 35 3.75 11.02 6.05
CA HIS A 35 2.65 11.95 5.79
C HIS A 35 2.44 12.94 6.95
N ALA A 36 2.62 12.48 8.19
CA ALA A 36 2.42 13.31 9.38
C ALA A 36 3.41 14.49 9.44
N ASP A 37 4.58 14.37 8.80
CA ASP A 37 5.54 15.46 8.72
C ASP A 37 5.04 16.63 7.86
N GLN A 38 3.99 16.42 7.08
CA GLN A 38 3.35 17.44 6.26
C GLN A 38 4.32 18.18 5.34
N ARG A 39 5.20 17.42 4.70
CA ARG A 39 6.12 17.98 3.73
C ARG A 39 5.42 18.38 2.45
N PHE A 40 5.97 19.34 1.74
CA PHE A 40 5.40 19.82 0.49
C PHE A 40 5.53 18.81 -0.63
N LEU A 41 6.70 18.17 -0.71
CA LEU A 41 7.01 17.19 -1.73
C LEU A 41 7.58 15.94 -1.09
N TYR A 42 7.21 14.81 -1.67
CA TYR A 42 7.74 13.50 -1.28
C TYR A 42 8.40 12.88 -2.50
N VAL A 43 9.59 12.33 -2.34
CA VAL A 43 10.31 11.67 -3.43
C VAL A 43 10.13 10.16 -3.26
N PRO A 44 9.22 9.54 -4.04
CA PRO A 44 9.00 8.10 -3.95
C PRO A 44 10.12 7.33 -4.63
N GLY A 45 10.26 6.05 -4.29
CA GLY A 45 11.19 5.16 -4.98
C GLY A 45 10.78 4.92 -6.42
N HIS A 46 9.46 4.94 -6.68
CA HIS A 46 8.89 4.75 -8.01
C HIS A 46 7.78 5.77 -8.24
N GLY A 47 7.66 6.24 -9.48
CA GLY A 47 6.64 7.17 -9.88
C GLY A 47 7.07 8.62 -9.73
N PRO A 48 6.21 9.55 -10.16
CA PRO A 48 6.51 10.99 -10.09
C PRO A 48 6.53 11.50 -8.66
N LEU A 49 7.07 12.71 -8.48
CA LEU A 49 7.05 13.38 -7.18
C LEU A 49 5.63 13.44 -6.64
N ALA A 50 5.49 13.22 -5.34
CA ALA A 50 4.21 13.21 -4.67
C ALA A 50 4.02 14.45 -3.81
N ASN A 51 2.79 14.93 -3.71
CA ASN A 51 2.39 15.97 -2.77
C ASN A 51 1.57 15.32 -1.64
N THR A 52 1.09 16.16 -0.72
CA THR A 52 0.29 15.67 0.42
C THR A 52 -0.95 14.91 -0.03
N SER A 53 -1.65 15.41 -1.07
CA SER A 53 -2.83 14.72 -1.59
C SER A 53 -2.49 13.35 -2.18
N ASP A 54 -1.34 13.25 -2.87
CA ASP A 54 -0.87 11.96 -3.41
C ASP A 54 -0.57 10.98 -2.28
N MET A 55 0.02 11.46 -1.19
CA MET A 55 0.29 10.62 -0.02
C MET A 55 -0.99 10.11 0.62
N MET A 56 -2.01 10.96 0.71
CA MET A 56 -3.32 10.55 1.24
C MET A 56 -3.95 9.48 0.36
N ARG A 57 -3.88 9.63 -0.95
CA ARG A 57 -4.39 8.61 -1.88
C ARG A 57 -3.62 7.30 -1.74
N TYR A 58 -2.30 7.38 -1.62
CA TYR A 58 -1.47 6.19 -1.44
C TYR A 58 -1.86 5.44 -0.16
N ILE A 59 -2.01 6.16 0.95
CA ILE A 59 -2.45 5.56 2.22
C ILE A 59 -3.82 4.88 2.05
N SER A 60 -4.76 5.53 1.34
CA SER A 60 -6.07 4.94 1.10
C SER A 60 -5.98 3.66 0.27
N VAL A 61 -5.07 3.61 -0.69
CA VAL A 61 -4.87 2.40 -1.50
C VAL A 61 -4.35 1.24 -0.65
N ILE A 62 -3.34 1.48 0.18
CA ILE A 62 -2.80 0.41 1.03
C ILE A 62 -3.79 0.00 2.13
N ASP A 63 -4.57 0.94 2.66
CA ASP A 63 -5.62 0.61 3.62
C ASP A 63 -6.72 -0.25 3.00
N GLY A 64 -7.09 0.04 1.75
CA GLY A 64 -8.07 -0.77 1.03
C GLY A 64 -7.62 -2.22 0.87
N LEU A 65 -6.35 -2.42 0.60
CA LEU A 65 -5.79 -3.78 0.52
C LEU A 65 -5.83 -4.48 1.87
N GLU A 66 -5.50 -3.78 2.94
CA GLU A 66 -5.59 -4.34 4.29
C GLU A 66 -7.01 -4.78 4.61
N GLU A 67 -8.01 -3.97 4.25
CA GLU A 67 -9.42 -4.31 4.44
C GLU A 67 -9.82 -5.57 3.68
N THR A 68 -9.33 -5.69 2.44
CA THR A 68 -9.57 -6.90 1.64
C THR A 68 -8.95 -8.13 2.31
N ALA A 69 -7.74 -7.99 2.85
CA ALA A 69 -7.09 -9.08 3.56
C ALA A 69 -7.88 -9.48 4.83
N ARG A 70 -8.40 -8.51 5.58
CA ARG A 70 -9.24 -8.79 6.75
C ARG A 70 -10.53 -9.50 6.36
N ALA A 71 -11.15 -9.07 5.25
CA ALA A 71 -12.34 -9.72 4.73
C ALA A 71 -12.04 -11.17 4.32
N ALA A 72 -10.88 -11.40 3.71
CA ALA A 72 -10.47 -12.74 3.31
C ALA A 72 -10.38 -13.69 4.50
N VAL A 73 -9.79 -13.22 5.60
CA VAL A 73 -9.70 -14.02 6.83
C VAL A 73 -11.11 -14.30 7.39
N ARG A 74 -11.95 -13.27 7.45
CA ARG A 74 -13.31 -13.39 7.98
C ARG A 74 -14.18 -14.33 7.15
N GLU A 75 -14.09 -14.22 5.81
CA GLU A 75 -14.93 -14.98 4.88
C GLU A 75 -14.33 -16.32 4.44
N GLY A 76 -13.08 -16.59 4.83
CA GLY A 76 -12.40 -17.83 4.47
C GLY A 76 -11.89 -17.86 3.04
N TRP A 77 -11.60 -16.72 2.43
CA TRP A 77 -11.02 -16.65 1.08
C TRP A 77 -9.54 -16.99 1.14
N THR A 78 -9.05 -17.60 0.05
CA THR A 78 -7.60 -17.70 -0.15
C THR A 78 -7.04 -16.35 -0.57
N ALA A 79 -5.71 -16.18 -0.46
CA ALA A 79 -5.08 -14.96 -0.92
C ALA A 79 -5.30 -14.74 -2.42
N GLU A 80 -5.31 -15.81 -3.21
CA GLU A 80 -5.61 -15.74 -4.65
C GLU A 80 -7.03 -15.21 -4.89
N GLU A 81 -8.01 -15.77 -4.17
CA GLU A 81 -9.40 -15.31 -4.30
C GLU A 81 -9.55 -13.84 -3.90
N ALA A 82 -8.93 -13.45 -2.80
CA ALA A 82 -8.96 -12.08 -2.32
C ALA A 82 -8.30 -11.12 -3.31
N GLY A 83 -7.15 -11.50 -3.85
CA GLY A 83 -6.45 -10.69 -4.84
C GLY A 83 -7.27 -10.49 -6.10
N ASN A 84 -8.00 -11.53 -6.53
CA ASN A 84 -8.87 -11.44 -7.71
C ASN A 84 -10.10 -10.56 -7.47
N ARG A 85 -10.55 -10.44 -6.22
CA ARG A 85 -11.71 -9.62 -5.85
C ARG A 85 -11.35 -8.18 -5.58
N HIS A 86 -10.08 -7.91 -5.26
CA HIS A 86 -9.65 -6.58 -4.87
C HIS A 86 -9.66 -5.61 -6.05
N GLN A 87 -10.18 -4.41 -5.81
CA GLN A 87 -10.18 -3.33 -6.79
C GLN A 87 -9.84 -2.02 -6.08
N ILE A 88 -9.04 -1.19 -6.73
CA ILE A 88 -8.76 0.16 -6.25
C ILE A 88 -9.92 1.07 -6.69
N PRO A 89 -10.57 1.78 -5.75
CA PRO A 89 -11.69 2.67 -6.11
C PRO A 89 -11.26 3.72 -7.13
N ARG A 90 -12.12 3.98 -8.11
CA ARG A 90 -11.81 4.93 -9.19
C ARG A 90 -11.57 6.36 -8.69
N ASN A 91 -12.20 6.74 -7.59
CA ASN A 91 -12.01 8.06 -7.01
C ASN A 91 -10.60 8.29 -6.46
N LEU A 92 -9.79 7.24 -6.35
CA LEU A 92 -8.40 7.35 -5.94
C LEU A 92 -7.44 7.55 -7.13
N GLY A 93 -7.99 7.65 -8.35
CA GLY A 93 -7.22 7.85 -9.56
C GLY A 93 -6.81 6.56 -10.24
N GLU A 94 -5.94 6.68 -11.22
CA GLU A 94 -5.43 5.53 -11.96
C GLU A 94 -4.14 5.03 -11.28
N TRP A 95 -4.05 3.71 -11.14
CA TRP A 95 -2.91 3.08 -10.46
C TRP A 95 -2.31 2.00 -11.35
N THR A 96 -1.00 2.02 -11.51
CA THR A 96 -0.27 1.02 -12.27
C THR A 96 -0.03 -0.21 -11.40
N LEU A 97 -0.37 -1.37 -11.94
CA LEU A 97 -0.10 -2.66 -11.32
C LEU A 97 0.92 -3.39 -12.19
N PHE A 98 2.19 -3.37 -11.80
CA PHE A 98 3.27 -3.97 -12.58
C PHE A 98 3.12 -5.49 -12.75
N ASN A 99 2.51 -6.14 -11.78
CA ASN A 99 2.32 -7.57 -11.82
C ASN A 99 0.94 -7.89 -11.27
N PRO A 100 0.10 -8.67 -12.01
CA PRO A 100 -1.24 -9.02 -11.55
C PRO A 100 -1.27 -9.72 -10.19
N SER A 101 -0.18 -10.36 -9.81
CA SER A 101 -0.10 -11.06 -8.53
C SER A 101 0.21 -10.16 -7.34
N TYR A 102 0.42 -8.88 -7.53
CA TYR A 102 0.77 -7.97 -6.42
C TYR A 102 -0.33 -7.87 -5.37
N PHE A 103 -1.59 -7.86 -5.77
CA PHE A 103 -2.68 -7.88 -4.79
C PHE A 103 -2.67 -9.16 -3.97
N GLN A 104 -2.51 -10.30 -4.63
CA GLN A 104 -2.41 -11.58 -3.94
C GLN A 104 -1.23 -11.61 -2.97
N ARG A 105 -0.07 -11.15 -3.41
CA ARG A 105 1.14 -11.09 -2.57
C ARG A 105 0.94 -10.20 -1.35
N ALA A 106 0.25 -9.09 -1.52
CA ALA A 106 -0.04 -8.18 -0.42
C ALA A 106 -0.98 -8.83 0.60
N VAL A 107 -2.01 -9.53 0.13
CA VAL A 107 -2.92 -10.27 1.02
C VAL A 107 -2.15 -11.38 1.75
N GLU A 108 -1.31 -12.12 1.05
CA GLU A 108 -0.46 -13.15 1.68
C GLU A 108 0.42 -12.56 2.77
N ALA A 109 1.02 -11.40 2.52
CA ALA A 109 1.88 -10.74 3.49
C ALA A 109 1.12 -10.36 4.77
N TRP A 110 -0.10 -9.83 4.63
CA TRP A 110 -0.95 -9.53 5.77
C TRP A 110 -1.33 -10.80 6.54
N MET A 111 -1.76 -11.83 5.83
CA MET A 111 -2.14 -13.09 6.46
C MET A 111 -0.96 -13.70 7.22
N GLN A 112 0.23 -13.66 6.62
CA GLN A 112 1.43 -14.18 7.25
C GLN A 112 1.79 -13.40 8.51
N GLU A 113 1.67 -12.07 8.48
CA GLU A 113 1.94 -11.24 9.64
C GLU A 113 0.99 -11.56 10.79
N TRP A 114 -0.31 -11.67 10.51
CA TRP A 114 -1.31 -11.98 11.54
C TRP A 114 -1.14 -13.38 12.10
N ASP A 115 -0.76 -14.32 11.27
CA ASP A 115 -0.50 -15.70 11.69
C ASP A 115 0.68 -15.76 12.65
N THR A 116 1.72 -14.99 12.38
CA THR A 116 2.92 -14.90 13.23
C THR A 116 2.61 -14.25 14.58
N GLU A 117 1.73 -13.26 14.60
CA GLU A 117 1.30 -12.57 15.81
C GLU A 117 0.35 -13.42 16.66
N GLY A 118 -0.40 -14.25 15.99
CA GLY A 118 -1.40 -15.11 16.63
C GLY A 118 -0.79 -16.29 17.31
#